data_948218c1735f5a6c0034a989a5b93e23
#
_entry.id   948218c1735f5a6c0034a989a5b93e23
#
_cell.length_a   1.000
_cell.length_b   1.000
_cell.length_c   1.000
_cell.angle_alpha   90.00
_cell.angle_beta   90.00
_cell.angle_gamma   90.00
#
_symmetry.space_group_name_H-M   'P 1'
#
loop_
_entity.id
_entity.type
_entity.pdbx_description
1 polymer ?
#
loop_
_entity_poly.entity_id
_entity_poly.type
_entity_poly.pdbx_seq_one_letter_code
_entity_poly.pdbx_strand_id
1 'polypeptide(L)'
;MKQNKFLRTFSSVTGVILLSKLLGFVKQMVMAGAFGATMETDLINLSQGFVSNLKYLLVQTLLTSFISVYLYAGSRSREEGERFAADTLKLFTLIAGALAAVMLAAAPWIARILAPTYDPEQSARLAAYLRLYAPVLLCFVWIAVFQALLEGNKRFLPGQLESVNQSVLIMLCIAVLRPVLGVGTLVAGFFACMVWNTVFLGVLSRPYWRLTRGNPFANPLVRELLRMIGPLLLGYSMIYVNEQVDKILVSGLEAGSVTALQYSAVLSNLVGTFIVSFSSILFTYITTRIARGDQQGAANLVLRAAGLMLLLFRPVSIMTVLCAEDIVTVAFGRGAFGADSVRIAASALMGYGVSFAPMVLRELFSRFQYGYKDSRTPMINSTAGILLNIALSIALCPHFGVLGVTFASSVSVIVCGAANAVTARRHNAHLRFGPLLRQLPLLAAGGLVCWLIARWTLVWMGAWPPLFRFAGTVLLAGGGYFLVVSPLLIRLLRKKDGPFVYHWK
;
A
#
# COMPACT_ATOMS: atom_id res chain seq x y z
N MET A 1 23.99 27.00 4.26
CA MET A 1 23.11 26.66 5.41
C MET A 1 21.76 26.04 5.02
N LYS A 2 21.03 26.53 4.01
CA LYS A 2 19.70 25.97 3.63
C LYS A 2 19.75 24.50 3.11
N GLN A 3 20.78 24.12 2.37
CA GLN A 3 20.96 22.77 1.76
C GLN A 3 21.16 21.68 2.85
N ASN A 4 21.97 21.96 3.88
CA ASN A 4 22.21 21.03 4.99
C ASN A 4 20.95 20.81 5.84
N LYS A 5 20.09 21.84 6.00
CA LYS A 5 18.82 21.71 6.72
C LYS A 5 17.83 20.84 5.94
N PHE A 6 17.76 21.00 4.62
CA PHE A 6 16.91 20.18 3.74
C PHE A 6 17.36 18.70 3.78
N LEU A 7 18.65 18.43 3.58
CA LEU A 7 19.21 17.07 3.64
C LEU A 7 18.96 16.40 4.98
N ARG A 8 19.15 17.12 6.08
CA ARG A 8 18.89 16.61 7.43
C ARG A 8 17.41 16.26 7.65
N THR A 9 16.49 17.12 7.20
CA THR A 9 15.05 16.86 7.31
C THR A 9 14.66 15.66 6.44
N PHE A 10 15.16 15.60 5.20
CA PHE A 10 14.91 14.48 4.27
C PHE A 10 15.41 13.15 4.85
N SER A 11 16.65 13.12 5.34
CA SER A 11 17.24 11.93 5.96
C SER A 11 16.44 11.47 7.20
N SER A 12 16.03 12.41 8.06
CA SER A 12 15.23 12.10 9.25
C SER A 12 13.85 11.52 8.90
N VAL A 13 13.16 12.13 7.93
CA VAL A 13 11.83 11.64 7.45
C VAL A 13 11.97 10.25 6.83
N THR A 14 12.97 10.04 5.97
CA THR A 14 13.23 8.73 5.35
C THR A 14 13.55 7.67 6.40
N GLY A 15 14.37 7.99 7.40
CA GLY A 15 14.69 7.08 8.50
C GLY A 15 13.45 6.68 9.30
N VAL A 16 12.56 7.62 9.60
CA VAL A 16 11.29 7.34 10.31
C VAL A 16 10.34 6.49 9.44
N ILE A 17 10.27 6.73 8.13
CA ILE A 17 9.47 5.90 7.23
C ILE A 17 9.97 4.45 7.23
N LEU A 18 11.27 4.22 7.14
CA LEU A 18 11.84 2.86 7.21
C LEU A 18 11.57 2.20 8.55
N LEU A 19 11.78 2.93 9.66
CA LEU A 19 11.47 2.45 11.00
C LEU A 19 9.99 2.10 11.14
N SER A 20 9.08 2.93 10.63
CA SER A 20 7.64 2.67 10.67
C SER A 20 7.24 1.41 9.91
N LYS A 21 7.89 1.12 8.77
CA LYS A 21 7.66 -0.12 8.01
C LYS A 21 8.13 -1.37 8.77
N LEU A 22 9.31 -1.29 9.38
CA LEU A 22 9.85 -2.38 10.21
C LEU A 22 8.97 -2.64 11.43
N LEU A 23 8.62 -1.59 12.18
CA LEU A 23 7.72 -1.72 13.34
C LEU A 23 6.32 -2.18 12.93
N GLY A 24 5.81 -1.72 11.79
CA GLY A 24 4.56 -2.20 11.22
C GLY A 24 4.58 -3.69 10.92
N PHE A 25 5.68 -4.20 10.37
CA PHE A 25 5.87 -5.63 10.14
C PHE A 25 5.96 -6.42 11.45
N VAL A 26 6.79 -5.97 12.41
CA VAL A 26 6.89 -6.59 13.74
C VAL A 26 5.52 -6.62 14.44
N LYS A 27 4.75 -5.53 14.37
CA LYS A 27 3.37 -5.50 14.90
C LYS A 27 2.52 -6.62 14.29
N GLN A 28 2.57 -6.82 12.97
CA GLN A 28 1.80 -7.89 12.32
C GLN A 28 2.25 -9.28 12.76
N MET A 29 3.57 -9.49 12.98
CA MET A 29 4.10 -10.75 13.54
C MET A 29 3.57 -11.00 14.95
N VAL A 30 3.54 -9.97 15.81
CA VAL A 30 3.00 -10.07 17.18
C VAL A 30 1.48 -10.34 17.14
N MET A 31 0.74 -9.66 16.28
CA MET A 31 -0.71 -9.88 16.11
C MET A 31 -1.01 -11.31 15.63
N ALA A 32 -0.29 -11.79 14.62
CA ALA A 32 -0.46 -13.13 14.09
C ALA A 32 -0.18 -14.18 15.18
N GLY A 33 0.94 -14.07 15.89
CA GLY A 33 1.28 -14.98 16.97
C GLY A 33 0.34 -14.94 18.18
N ALA A 34 -0.26 -13.76 18.44
CA ALA A 34 -1.19 -13.58 19.55
C ALA A 34 -2.60 -14.12 19.26
N PHE A 35 -3.12 -13.89 18.05
CA PHE A 35 -4.57 -14.10 17.76
C PHE A 35 -4.82 -15.07 16.60
N GLY A 36 -3.81 -15.39 15.79
CA GLY A 36 -3.96 -16.28 14.63
C GLY A 36 -4.82 -15.68 13.51
N ALA A 37 -5.31 -16.57 12.64
CA ALA A 37 -6.33 -16.27 11.65
C ALA A 37 -7.58 -17.10 11.98
N THR A 38 -8.56 -16.46 12.59
CA THR A 38 -9.80 -17.06 13.12
C THR A 38 -11.00 -16.25 12.65
N MET A 39 -12.22 -16.77 12.82
CA MET A 39 -13.45 -16.03 12.53
C MET A 39 -13.50 -14.68 13.28
N GLU A 40 -13.09 -14.66 14.57
CA GLU A 40 -13.05 -13.40 15.34
C GLU A 40 -12.10 -12.37 14.74
N THR A 41 -10.90 -12.79 14.33
CA THR A 41 -9.97 -11.87 13.68
C THR A 41 -10.46 -11.43 12.29
N ASP A 42 -11.24 -12.25 11.60
CA ASP A 42 -11.87 -11.87 10.33
C ASP A 42 -12.94 -10.78 10.54
N LEU A 43 -13.80 -10.93 11.54
CA LEU A 43 -14.80 -9.92 11.89
C LEU A 43 -14.16 -8.57 12.22
N ILE A 44 -13.09 -8.58 13.02
CA ILE A 44 -12.33 -7.37 13.36
C ILE A 44 -11.64 -6.80 12.15
N ASN A 45 -10.97 -7.61 11.33
CA ASN A 45 -10.24 -7.14 10.14
C ASN A 45 -11.17 -6.61 9.05
N LEU A 46 -12.37 -7.18 8.88
CA LEU A 46 -13.39 -6.64 7.97
C LEU A 46 -13.87 -5.27 8.44
N SER A 47 -14.28 -5.16 9.71
CA SER A 47 -14.79 -3.90 10.28
C SER A 47 -13.71 -2.82 10.34
N GLN A 48 -12.52 -3.14 10.86
CA GLN A 48 -11.38 -2.23 10.94
C GLN A 48 -10.88 -1.84 9.54
N GLY A 49 -10.84 -2.78 8.60
CA GLY A 49 -10.42 -2.53 7.22
C GLY A 49 -11.35 -1.55 6.51
N PHE A 50 -12.67 -1.74 6.64
CA PHE A 50 -13.66 -0.81 6.12
C PHE A 50 -13.46 0.61 6.65
N VAL A 51 -13.35 0.75 7.97
CA VAL A 51 -13.13 2.05 8.63
C VAL A 51 -11.77 2.65 8.29
N SER A 52 -10.72 1.84 8.17
CA SER A 52 -9.40 2.31 7.78
C SER A 52 -9.36 2.80 6.33
N ASN A 53 -10.11 2.18 5.42
CA ASN A 53 -10.24 2.65 4.04
C ASN A 53 -10.91 4.04 3.99
N LEU A 54 -11.93 4.29 4.83
CA LEU A 54 -12.52 5.62 4.99
C LEU A 54 -11.48 6.63 5.52
N LYS A 55 -10.64 6.24 6.50
CA LYS A 55 -9.53 7.07 6.98
C LYS A 55 -8.60 7.48 5.84
N TYR A 56 -8.09 6.50 5.08
CA TYR A 56 -7.15 6.78 3.99
C TYR A 56 -7.76 7.70 2.94
N LEU A 57 -9.02 7.47 2.59
CA LEU A 57 -9.75 8.30 1.64
C LEU A 57 -9.84 9.77 2.12
N LEU A 58 -10.23 9.97 3.38
CA LEU A 58 -10.37 11.30 3.99
C LEU A 58 -8.99 11.99 4.14
N VAL A 59 -7.99 11.27 4.68
CA VAL A 59 -6.66 11.84 4.93
C VAL A 59 -5.99 12.24 3.62
N GLN A 60 -5.97 11.37 2.59
CA GLN A 60 -5.31 11.68 1.32
C GLN A 60 -5.98 12.85 0.60
N THR A 61 -7.30 12.87 0.62
CA THR A 61 -8.08 13.94 -0.02
C THR A 61 -7.88 15.28 0.69
N LEU A 62 -7.92 15.28 2.04
CA LEU A 62 -7.70 16.48 2.82
C LEU A 62 -6.26 16.97 2.74
N LEU A 63 -5.24 16.11 2.86
CA LEU A 63 -3.84 16.52 2.72
C LEU A 63 -3.60 17.25 1.40
N THR A 64 -4.09 16.69 0.30
CA THR A 64 -3.86 17.25 -1.04
C THR A 64 -4.54 18.61 -1.23
N SER A 65 -5.82 18.74 -0.82
CA SER A 65 -6.64 19.94 -1.06
C SER A 65 -6.46 21.01 0.02
N PHE A 66 -6.39 20.62 1.29
CA PHE A 66 -6.30 21.54 2.42
C PHE A 66 -5.02 22.36 2.38
N ILE A 67 -3.85 21.72 2.13
CA ILE A 67 -2.56 22.43 2.18
C ILE A 67 -2.52 23.58 1.18
N SER A 68 -3.04 23.39 -0.04
CA SER A 68 -3.05 24.44 -1.07
C SER A 68 -3.91 25.64 -0.67
N VAL A 69 -5.12 25.40 -0.15
CA VAL A 69 -6.02 26.47 0.29
C VAL A 69 -5.51 27.13 1.57
N TYR A 70 -4.94 26.36 2.52
CA TYR A 70 -4.35 26.88 3.76
C TYR A 70 -3.17 27.82 3.49
N LEU A 71 -2.27 27.44 2.57
CA LEU A 71 -1.14 28.27 2.19
C LEU A 71 -1.59 29.55 1.48
N TYR A 72 -2.63 29.47 0.64
CA TYR A 72 -3.25 30.65 0.01
C TYR A 72 -3.87 31.58 1.05
N ALA A 73 -4.65 31.06 2.00
CA ALA A 73 -5.22 31.84 3.09
C ALA A 73 -4.12 32.51 3.95
N GLY A 74 -3.08 31.74 4.32
CA GLY A 74 -1.95 32.22 5.11
C GLY A 74 -1.09 33.27 4.39
N SER A 75 -1.10 33.30 3.03
CA SER A 75 -0.41 34.35 2.26
C SER A 75 -1.13 35.70 2.32
N ARG A 76 -2.43 35.72 2.60
CA ARG A 76 -3.20 36.96 2.81
C ARG A 76 -3.05 37.50 4.22
N SER A 77 -3.31 36.65 5.20
CA SER A 77 -3.02 36.96 6.62
C SER A 77 -2.91 35.66 7.43
N ARG A 78 -2.15 35.70 8.52
CA ARG A 78 -2.07 34.59 9.47
C ARG A 78 -3.43 34.27 10.08
N GLU A 79 -4.22 35.28 10.38
CA GLU A 79 -5.54 35.15 10.97
C GLU A 79 -6.52 34.44 10.01
N GLU A 80 -6.46 34.75 8.71
CA GLU A 80 -7.29 34.10 7.68
C GLU A 80 -6.93 32.61 7.56
N GLY A 81 -5.64 32.26 7.62
CA GLY A 81 -5.18 30.86 7.67
C GLY A 81 -5.65 30.11 8.92
N GLU A 82 -5.51 30.72 10.12
CA GLU A 82 -5.97 30.15 11.38
C GLU A 82 -7.49 29.96 11.41
N ARG A 83 -8.25 30.94 10.87
CA ARG A 83 -9.71 30.88 10.73
C ARG A 83 -10.16 29.79 9.75
N PHE A 84 -9.53 29.70 8.58
CA PHE A 84 -9.81 28.65 7.61
C PHE A 84 -9.58 27.25 8.21
N ALA A 85 -8.49 27.06 8.93
CA ALA A 85 -8.19 25.78 9.60
C ALA A 85 -9.25 25.40 10.65
N ALA A 86 -9.67 26.37 11.48
CA ALA A 86 -10.72 26.17 12.48
C ALA A 86 -12.09 25.86 11.86
N ASP A 87 -12.48 26.59 10.81
CA ASP A 87 -13.75 26.39 10.12
C ASP A 87 -13.77 25.03 9.39
N THR A 88 -12.63 24.64 8.78
CA THR A 88 -12.47 23.30 8.19
C THR A 88 -12.59 22.21 9.25
N LEU A 89 -11.92 22.36 10.39
CA LEU A 89 -12.00 21.37 11.49
C LEU A 89 -13.44 21.20 11.98
N LYS A 90 -14.17 22.30 12.20
CA LYS A 90 -15.60 22.25 12.61
C LYS A 90 -16.47 21.55 11.58
N LEU A 91 -16.35 21.96 10.30
CA LEU A 91 -17.18 21.36 9.25
C LEU A 91 -16.95 19.87 9.12
N PHE A 92 -15.68 19.45 9.08
CA PHE A 92 -15.34 18.05 8.93
C PHE A 92 -15.67 17.24 10.21
N THR A 93 -15.66 17.85 11.39
CA THR A 93 -16.16 17.23 12.62
C THR A 93 -17.68 16.97 12.51
N LEU A 94 -18.45 17.91 11.98
CA LEU A 94 -19.87 17.72 11.72
C LEU A 94 -20.13 16.61 10.69
N ILE A 95 -19.37 16.60 9.59
CA ILE A 95 -19.45 15.55 8.56
C ILE A 95 -19.10 14.18 9.15
N ALA A 96 -18.00 14.09 9.91
CA ALA A 96 -17.59 12.85 10.56
C ALA A 96 -18.60 12.38 11.62
N GLY A 97 -19.20 13.30 12.37
CA GLY A 97 -20.29 13.00 13.30
C GLY A 97 -21.53 12.44 12.60
N ALA A 98 -21.92 13.05 11.48
CA ALA A 98 -23.02 12.57 10.66
C ALA A 98 -22.70 11.18 10.06
N LEU A 99 -21.49 10.97 9.53
CA LEU A 99 -21.05 9.66 9.02
C LEU A 99 -21.01 8.61 10.13
N ALA A 100 -20.55 8.97 11.33
CA ALA A 100 -20.56 8.08 12.49
C ALA A 100 -22.00 7.71 12.90
N ALA A 101 -22.92 8.66 12.90
CA ALA A 101 -24.35 8.40 13.19
C ALA A 101 -24.98 7.49 12.12
N VAL A 102 -24.68 7.74 10.84
CA VAL A 102 -25.12 6.86 9.74
C VAL A 102 -24.52 5.45 9.91
N MET A 103 -23.24 5.34 10.25
CA MET A 103 -22.58 4.05 10.46
C MET A 103 -23.18 3.30 11.66
N LEU A 104 -23.51 3.99 12.76
CA LEU A 104 -24.19 3.40 13.92
C LEU A 104 -25.57 2.83 13.55
N ALA A 105 -26.35 3.60 12.79
CA ALA A 105 -27.70 3.18 12.36
C ALA A 105 -27.67 2.10 11.29
N ALA A 106 -26.79 2.27 10.28
CA ALA A 106 -26.68 1.38 9.12
C ALA A 106 -25.76 0.17 9.34
N ALA A 107 -25.14 0.00 10.53
CA ALA A 107 -24.20 -1.08 10.81
C ALA A 107 -24.71 -2.48 10.41
N PRO A 108 -25.98 -2.88 10.64
CA PRO A 108 -26.46 -4.19 10.19
C PRO A 108 -26.51 -4.34 8.68
N TRP A 109 -26.83 -3.26 7.94
CA TRP A 109 -26.82 -3.25 6.48
C TRP A 109 -25.40 -3.31 5.92
N ILE A 110 -24.51 -2.52 6.52
CA ILE A 110 -23.08 -2.53 6.16
C ILE A 110 -22.50 -3.91 6.41
N ALA A 111 -22.79 -4.56 7.53
CA ALA A 111 -22.31 -5.90 7.84
C ALA A 111 -22.74 -6.94 6.78
N ARG A 112 -24.03 -6.89 6.36
CA ARG A 112 -24.54 -7.78 5.29
C ARG A 112 -23.88 -7.55 3.95
N ILE A 113 -23.51 -6.30 3.63
CA ILE A 113 -22.77 -5.97 2.40
C ILE A 113 -21.33 -6.47 2.47
N LEU A 114 -20.68 -6.31 3.64
CA LEU A 114 -19.27 -6.70 3.83
C LEU A 114 -19.07 -8.21 3.91
N ALA A 115 -20.06 -8.95 4.39
CA ALA A 115 -20.00 -10.40 4.54
C ALA A 115 -21.40 -11.01 4.27
N PRO A 116 -21.80 -11.10 3.01
CA PRO A 116 -23.15 -11.54 2.64
C PRO A 116 -23.42 -13.03 2.96
N THR A 117 -22.37 -13.82 3.15
CA THR A 117 -22.43 -15.25 3.43
C THR A 117 -22.39 -15.59 4.90
N TYR A 118 -22.19 -14.60 5.79
CA TYR A 118 -22.16 -14.83 7.23
C TYR A 118 -23.55 -15.14 7.76
N ASP A 119 -23.59 -16.03 8.74
CA ASP A 119 -24.82 -16.33 9.46
C ASP A 119 -25.33 -15.10 10.27
N PRO A 120 -26.59 -15.14 10.76
CA PRO A 120 -27.17 -14.01 11.49
C PRO A 120 -26.37 -13.61 12.74
N GLU A 121 -25.74 -14.56 13.44
CA GLU A 121 -24.94 -14.28 14.63
C GLU A 121 -23.63 -13.58 14.26
N GLN A 122 -22.91 -14.11 13.30
CA GLN A 122 -21.66 -13.51 12.78
C GLN A 122 -21.92 -12.10 12.22
N SER A 123 -23.01 -11.93 11.46
CA SER A 123 -23.42 -10.63 10.93
C SER A 123 -23.77 -9.62 12.03
N ALA A 124 -24.43 -10.06 13.11
CA ALA A 124 -24.72 -9.21 14.26
C ALA A 124 -23.44 -8.81 15.01
N ARG A 125 -22.48 -9.72 15.16
CA ARG A 125 -21.16 -9.46 15.77
C ARG A 125 -20.33 -8.49 14.91
N LEU A 126 -20.35 -8.65 13.57
CA LEU A 126 -19.69 -7.71 12.65
C LEU A 126 -20.31 -6.32 12.77
N ALA A 127 -21.65 -6.22 12.83
CA ALA A 127 -22.37 -4.96 13.04
C ALA A 127 -22.01 -4.32 14.39
N ALA A 128 -21.83 -5.11 15.46
CA ALA A 128 -21.36 -4.61 16.75
C ALA A 128 -19.96 -4.01 16.66
N TYR A 129 -19.01 -4.67 15.98
CA TYR A 129 -17.67 -4.11 15.76
C TYR A 129 -17.70 -2.83 14.91
N LEU A 130 -18.54 -2.75 13.86
CA LEU A 130 -18.72 -1.52 13.08
C LEU A 130 -19.23 -0.37 13.95
N ARG A 131 -20.20 -0.64 14.85
CA ARG A 131 -20.68 0.37 15.80
C ARG A 131 -19.59 0.83 16.76
N LEU A 132 -18.78 -0.09 17.28
CA LEU A 132 -17.64 0.26 18.13
C LEU A 132 -16.64 1.16 17.41
N TYR A 133 -16.38 0.93 16.12
CA TYR A 133 -15.46 1.77 15.35
C TYR A 133 -16.05 3.12 14.88
N ALA A 134 -17.37 3.32 14.92
CA ALA A 134 -17.99 4.54 14.39
C ALA A 134 -17.43 5.85 14.99
N PRO A 135 -17.19 5.98 16.32
CA PRO A 135 -16.63 7.20 16.90
C PRO A 135 -15.21 7.52 16.44
N VAL A 136 -14.46 6.53 15.92
CA VAL A 136 -13.09 6.72 15.43
C VAL A 136 -13.06 7.62 14.19
N LEU A 137 -14.16 7.73 13.44
CA LEU A 137 -14.29 8.62 12.29
C LEU A 137 -14.00 10.08 12.65
N LEU A 138 -14.36 10.52 13.88
CA LEU A 138 -14.01 11.85 14.39
C LEU A 138 -12.48 12.01 14.52
N CYS A 139 -11.81 10.99 15.08
CA CYS A 139 -10.35 11.00 15.18
C CYS A 139 -9.67 11.11 13.81
N PHE A 140 -10.21 10.43 12.79
CA PHE A 140 -9.61 10.46 11.43
C PHE A 140 -9.60 11.85 10.83
N VAL A 141 -10.71 12.57 10.95
CA VAL A 141 -10.80 13.94 10.46
C VAL A 141 -9.85 14.87 11.21
N TRP A 142 -9.78 14.74 12.52
CA TRP A 142 -8.87 15.55 13.34
C TRP A 142 -7.40 15.25 13.00
N ILE A 143 -7.03 13.98 12.88
CA ILE A 143 -5.70 13.57 12.44
C ILE A 143 -5.38 14.17 11.08
N ALA A 144 -6.30 14.09 10.10
CA ALA A 144 -6.09 14.59 8.75
C ALA A 144 -5.84 16.11 8.72
N VAL A 145 -6.67 16.90 9.43
CA VAL A 145 -6.54 18.35 9.49
C VAL A 145 -5.27 18.76 10.23
N PHE A 146 -4.97 18.13 11.38
CA PHE A 146 -3.78 18.44 12.15
C PHE A 146 -2.49 18.07 11.41
N GLN A 147 -2.48 16.94 10.72
CA GLN A 147 -1.36 16.54 9.87
C GLN A 147 -1.18 17.56 8.72
N ALA A 148 -2.26 17.94 8.04
CA ALA A 148 -2.20 18.92 6.95
C ALA A 148 -1.71 20.30 7.42
N LEU A 149 -2.10 20.73 8.62
CA LEU A 149 -1.57 21.97 9.26
C LEU A 149 -0.07 21.89 9.52
N LEU A 150 0.40 20.77 10.06
CA LEU A 150 1.82 20.55 10.35
C LEU A 150 2.64 20.50 9.04
N GLU A 151 2.18 19.79 8.04
CA GLU A 151 2.85 19.69 6.73
C GLU A 151 2.84 21.03 5.98
N GLY A 152 1.73 21.77 5.98
CA GLY A 152 1.65 23.14 5.45
C GLY A 152 2.65 24.10 6.11
N ASN A 153 2.97 23.88 7.38
CA ASN A 153 4.01 24.60 8.13
C ASN A 153 5.40 23.91 8.06
N LYS A 154 5.64 23.03 7.09
CA LYS A 154 6.92 22.33 6.84
C LYS A 154 7.39 21.41 8.00
N ARG A 155 6.46 20.96 8.83
CA ARG A 155 6.69 19.99 9.90
C ARG A 155 6.20 18.61 9.48
N PHE A 156 6.97 17.89 8.67
CA PHE A 156 6.59 16.61 8.09
C PHE A 156 6.74 15.43 9.07
N LEU A 157 7.69 15.53 10.02
CA LEU A 157 8.04 14.42 10.90
C LEU A 157 6.87 13.90 11.77
N PRO A 158 6.03 14.76 12.40
CA PRO A 158 4.95 14.29 13.26
C PRO A 158 3.93 13.41 12.55
N GLY A 159 3.59 13.73 11.28
CA GLY A 159 2.69 12.89 10.47
C GLY A 159 3.26 11.50 10.20
N GLN A 160 4.58 11.38 10.00
CA GLN A 160 5.24 10.08 9.81
C GLN A 160 5.33 9.25 11.09
N LEU A 161 5.37 9.90 12.26
CA LEU A 161 5.38 9.23 13.56
C LEU A 161 4.02 8.59 13.90
N GLU A 162 2.93 8.96 13.23
CA GLU A 162 1.61 8.34 13.45
C GLU A 162 1.67 6.81 13.32
N SER A 163 2.30 6.30 12.26
CA SER A 163 2.40 4.85 12.03
C SER A 163 3.38 4.14 12.99
N VAL A 164 4.39 4.83 13.48
CA VAL A 164 5.27 4.36 14.56
C VAL A 164 4.48 4.23 15.85
N ASN A 165 3.77 5.31 16.25
CA ASN A 165 2.91 5.33 17.43
C ASN A 165 1.87 4.20 17.37
N GLN A 166 1.23 4.02 16.22
CA GLN A 166 0.24 2.95 16.02
C GLN A 166 0.86 1.57 16.26
N SER A 167 2.04 1.32 15.73
CA SER A 167 2.69 0.02 15.87
C SER A 167 3.08 -0.26 17.32
N VAL A 168 3.68 0.73 18.00
CA VAL A 168 4.12 0.60 19.39
C VAL A 168 2.92 0.44 20.33
N LEU A 169 1.91 1.30 20.20
CA LEU A 169 0.73 1.28 21.09
C LEU A 169 -0.08 -0.03 20.96
N ILE A 170 -0.27 -0.53 19.73
CA ILE A 170 -0.96 -1.81 19.54
C ILE A 170 -0.19 -2.95 20.18
N MET A 171 1.15 -3.00 20.01
CA MET A 171 1.98 -4.02 20.66
C MET A 171 1.92 -3.93 22.18
N LEU A 172 1.96 -2.72 22.75
CA LEU A 172 1.79 -2.51 24.19
C LEU A 172 0.40 -2.95 24.67
N CYS A 173 -0.67 -2.61 23.94
CA CYS A 173 -2.02 -3.07 24.28
C CYS A 173 -2.12 -4.60 24.25
N ILE A 174 -1.50 -5.27 23.27
CA ILE A 174 -1.47 -6.73 23.21
C ILE A 174 -0.76 -7.31 24.43
N ALA A 175 0.38 -6.73 24.82
CA ALA A 175 1.15 -7.22 25.97
C ALA A 175 0.37 -7.08 27.30
N VAL A 176 -0.42 -6.02 27.47
CA VAL A 176 -1.09 -5.70 28.72
C VAL A 176 -2.55 -6.18 28.74
N LEU A 177 -3.32 -5.96 27.67
CA LEU A 177 -4.77 -6.17 27.68
C LEU A 177 -5.22 -7.54 27.16
N ARG A 178 -4.35 -8.27 26.44
CA ARG A 178 -4.71 -9.58 25.88
C ARG A 178 -5.22 -10.57 26.92
N PRO A 179 -4.63 -10.70 28.15
CA PRO A 179 -5.12 -11.63 29.16
C PRO A 179 -6.56 -11.34 29.61
N VAL A 180 -7.00 -10.08 29.52
CA VAL A 180 -8.33 -9.64 29.99
C VAL A 180 -9.34 -9.56 28.86
N LEU A 181 -8.96 -8.99 27.71
CA LEU A 181 -9.87 -8.67 26.59
C LEU A 181 -9.80 -9.70 25.44
N GLY A 182 -8.85 -10.64 25.48
CA GLY A 182 -8.66 -11.58 24.37
C GLY A 182 -8.48 -10.85 23.04
N VAL A 183 -9.23 -11.24 22.01
CA VAL A 183 -9.19 -10.62 20.66
C VAL A 183 -9.71 -9.18 20.66
N GLY A 184 -10.59 -8.81 21.61
CA GLY A 184 -11.07 -7.43 21.80
C GLY A 184 -9.97 -6.40 22.05
N THR A 185 -8.77 -6.87 22.44
CA THR A 185 -7.56 -6.04 22.55
C THR A 185 -7.22 -5.31 21.25
N LEU A 186 -7.51 -5.90 20.09
CA LEU A 186 -7.25 -5.28 18.78
C LEU A 186 -8.14 -4.04 18.58
N VAL A 187 -9.39 -4.12 19.01
CA VAL A 187 -10.35 -3.00 18.95
C VAL A 187 -9.93 -1.90 19.93
N ALA A 188 -9.67 -2.27 21.18
CA ALA A 188 -9.24 -1.33 22.22
C ALA A 188 -7.91 -0.65 21.86
N GLY A 189 -6.94 -1.42 21.38
CA GLY A 189 -5.63 -0.91 20.94
C GLY A 189 -5.74 0.04 19.75
N PHE A 190 -6.60 -0.25 18.77
CA PHE A 190 -6.85 0.65 17.66
C PHE A 190 -7.47 1.96 18.12
N PHE A 191 -8.45 1.89 19.02
CA PHE A 191 -9.11 3.06 19.60
C PHE A 191 -8.12 3.94 20.37
N ALA A 192 -7.37 3.33 21.29
CA ALA A 192 -6.35 4.03 22.08
C ALA A 192 -5.31 4.71 21.17
N CYS A 193 -4.91 4.05 20.11
CA CYS A 193 -3.99 4.59 19.12
C CYS A 193 -4.57 5.81 18.39
N MET A 194 -5.83 5.76 17.96
CA MET A 194 -6.46 6.88 17.25
C MET A 194 -6.64 8.08 18.17
N VAL A 195 -7.05 7.87 19.41
CA VAL A 195 -7.14 8.93 20.42
C VAL A 195 -5.76 9.53 20.70
N TRP A 196 -4.74 8.69 20.91
CA TRP A 196 -3.36 9.14 21.11
C TRP A 196 -2.85 9.99 19.96
N ASN A 197 -2.98 9.52 18.73
CA ASN A 197 -2.52 10.25 17.55
C ASN A 197 -3.28 11.58 17.36
N THR A 198 -4.57 11.60 17.66
CA THR A 198 -5.37 12.84 17.65
C THR A 198 -4.84 13.86 18.64
N VAL A 199 -4.60 13.45 19.89
CA VAL A 199 -4.04 14.32 20.94
C VAL A 199 -2.63 14.75 20.56
N PHE A 200 -1.77 13.82 20.17
CA PHE A 200 -0.39 14.09 19.79
C PHE A 200 -0.27 15.13 18.67
N LEU A 201 -0.98 14.92 17.55
CA LEU A 201 -0.96 15.86 16.43
C LEU A 201 -1.70 17.16 16.77
N GLY A 202 -2.77 17.09 17.56
CA GLY A 202 -3.54 18.25 18.03
C GLY A 202 -2.69 19.20 18.88
N VAL A 203 -1.93 18.67 19.82
CA VAL A 203 -1.01 19.48 20.66
C VAL A 203 0.07 20.14 19.80
N LEU A 204 0.69 19.39 18.88
CA LEU A 204 1.73 19.89 17.99
C LEU A 204 1.23 20.92 16.97
N SER A 205 -0.03 20.83 16.54
CA SER A 205 -0.65 21.76 15.58
C SER A 205 -1.28 22.99 16.24
N ARG A 206 -1.38 23.01 17.58
CA ARG A 206 -2.03 24.11 18.35
C ARG A 206 -1.61 25.52 17.95
N PRO A 207 -0.34 25.82 17.62
CA PRO A 207 0.09 27.16 17.22
C PRO A 207 -0.49 27.65 15.88
N TYR A 208 -1.10 26.78 15.09
CA TYR A 208 -1.51 27.06 13.71
C TYR A 208 -3.02 27.19 13.51
N TRP A 209 -3.82 27.04 14.55
CA TRP A 209 -5.26 27.20 14.49
C TRP A 209 -5.82 27.71 15.81
N ARG A 210 -6.93 28.46 15.72
CA ARG A 210 -7.67 28.96 16.88
C ARG A 210 -9.15 28.73 16.68
N LEU A 211 -9.84 28.27 17.73
CA LEU A 211 -11.28 28.10 17.70
C LEU A 211 -11.94 29.47 17.44
N THR A 212 -12.73 29.54 16.39
CA THR A 212 -13.52 30.72 16.03
C THR A 212 -15.01 30.43 16.24
N ARG A 213 -15.81 31.46 16.52
CA ARG A 213 -17.28 31.30 16.69
C ARG A 213 -18.06 31.42 15.36
N GLY A 214 -17.38 31.54 14.20
CA GLY A 214 -18.00 31.70 12.90
C GLY A 214 -18.70 30.44 12.38
N ASN A 215 -19.63 30.64 11.43
CA ASN A 215 -20.26 29.56 10.67
C ASN A 215 -19.28 29.05 9.60
N PRO A 216 -18.88 27.77 9.63
CA PRO A 216 -17.94 27.22 8.66
C PRO A 216 -18.45 27.23 7.21
N PHE A 217 -19.78 27.16 7.00
CA PHE A 217 -20.39 27.21 5.67
C PHE A 217 -20.33 28.61 5.03
N ALA A 218 -20.16 29.67 5.81
CA ALA A 218 -20.02 31.04 5.32
C ALA A 218 -18.63 31.35 4.76
N ASN A 219 -17.62 30.56 5.10
CA ASN A 219 -16.25 30.78 4.68
C ASN A 219 -16.06 30.37 3.20
N PRO A 220 -15.71 31.32 2.28
CA PRO A 220 -15.56 31.02 0.86
C PRO A 220 -14.42 30.03 0.58
N LEU A 221 -13.35 30.04 1.37
CA LEU A 221 -12.23 29.11 1.24
C LEU A 221 -12.62 27.68 1.59
N VAL A 222 -13.53 27.49 2.54
CA VAL A 222 -14.09 26.17 2.86
C VAL A 222 -14.95 25.63 1.71
N ARG A 223 -15.71 26.49 1.00
CA ARG A 223 -16.42 26.06 -0.20
C ARG A 223 -15.48 25.69 -1.35
N GLU A 224 -14.39 26.41 -1.51
CA GLU A 224 -13.35 26.08 -2.48
C GLU A 224 -12.74 24.71 -2.18
N LEU A 225 -12.39 24.46 -0.91
CA LEU A 225 -11.92 23.16 -0.43
C LEU A 225 -12.91 22.03 -0.76
N LEU A 226 -14.21 22.20 -0.49
CA LEU A 226 -15.22 21.19 -0.79
C LEU A 226 -15.34 20.89 -2.30
N ARG A 227 -15.20 21.90 -3.16
CA ARG A 227 -15.19 21.70 -4.61
C ARG A 227 -13.99 20.88 -5.09
N MET A 228 -12.83 21.04 -4.45
CA MET A 228 -11.63 20.25 -4.77
C MET A 228 -11.73 18.81 -4.29
N ILE A 229 -12.40 18.58 -3.16
CA ILE A 229 -12.52 17.26 -2.52
C ILE A 229 -13.32 16.27 -3.37
N GLY A 230 -14.43 16.68 -4.00
CA GLY A 230 -15.32 15.80 -4.75
C GLY A 230 -14.62 14.95 -5.83
N PRO A 231 -13.92 15.56 -6.79
CA PRO A 231 -13.17 14.82 -7.80
C PRO A 231 -12.06 13.92 -7.22
N LEU A 232 -11.36 14.37 -6.15
CA LEU A 232 -10.32 13.60 -5.50
C LEU A 232 -10.87 12.37 -4.76
N LEU A 233 -12.01 12.50 -4.09
CA LEU A 233 -12.70 11.37 -3.47
C LEU A 233 -13.01 10.27 -4.49
N LEU A 234 -13.58 10.63 -5.65
CA LEU A 234 -13.87 9.68 -6.72
C LEU A 234 -12.59 8.99 -7.22
N GLY A 235 -11.51 9.73 -7.40
CA GLY A 235 -10.23 9.18 -7.85
C GLY A 235 -9.63 8.17 -6.87
N TYR A 236 -9.63 8.48 -5.58
CA TYR A 236 -9.07 7.58 -4.55
C TYR A 236 -10.01 6.41 -4.20
N SER A 237 -11.34 6.59 -4.31
CA SER A 237 -12.29 5.55 -3.89
C SER A 237 -12.17 4.25 -4.67
N MET A 238 -11.81 4.30 -5.97
CA MET A 238 -11.70 3.11 -6.81
C MET A 238 -10.72 2.07 -6.26
N ILE A 239 -9.58 2.53 -5.70
CA ILE A 239 -8.57 1.63 -5.11
C ILE A 239 -9.12 0.91 -3.89
N TYR A 240 -9.83 1.64 -3.01
CA TYR A 240 -10.39 1.10 -1.77
C TYR A 240 -11.62 0.23 -2.01
N VAL A 241 -12.41 0.53 -3.05
CA VAL A 241 -13.51 -0.34 -3.49
C VAL A 241 -12.96 -1.70 -3.93
N ASN A 242 -11.88 -1.71 -4.71
CA ASN A 242 -11.25 -2.97 -5.13
C ASN A 242 -10.79 -3.82 -3.94
N GLU A 243 -10.06 -3.20 -3.00
CA GLU A 243 -9.59 -3.89 -1.78
C GLU A 243 -10.77 -4.43 -0.95
N GLN A 244 -11.87 -3.67 -0.89
CA GLN A 244 -13.05 -4.08 -0.14
C GLN A 244 -13.79 -5.23 -0.82
N VAL A 245 -13.90 -5.22 -2.15
CA VAL A 245 -14.49 -6.32 -2.93
C VAL A 245 -13.70 -7.62 -2.71
N ASP A 246 -12.38 -7.57 -2.74
CA ASP A 246 -11.54 -8.75 -2.47
C ASP A 246 -11.83 -9.33 -1.07
N LYS A 247 -11.96 -8.48 -0.03
CA LYS A 247 -12.31 -8.90 1.32
C LYS A 247 -13.72 -9.48 1.42
N ILE A 248 -14.70 -8.89 0.71
CA ILE A 248 -16.09 -9.39 0.65
C ILE A 248 -16.12 -10.80 0.04
N LEU A 249 -15.41 -11.02 -1.06
CA LEU A 249 -15.36 -12.33 -1.70
C LEU A 249 -14.71 -13.38 -0.80
N VAL A 250 -13.62 -13.02 -0.14
CA VAL A 250 -12.86 -13.92 0.73
C VAL A 250 -13.60 -14.20 2.05
N SER A 251 -14.48 -13.30 2.51
CA SER A 251 -15.30 -13.52 3.71
C SER A 251 -16.24 -14.72 3.57
N GLY A 252 -16.59 -15.11 2.34
CA GLY A 252 -17.39 -16.29 2.05
C GLY A 252 -16.66 -17.62 2.07
N LEU A 253 -15.35 -17.61 2.36
CA LEU A 253 -14.51 -18.80 2.43
C LEU A 253 -14.38 -19.33 3.88
N GLU A 254 -13.41 -20.22 4.10
CA GLU A 254 -13.14 -20.75 5.44
C GLU A 254 -12.72 -19.65 6.44
N ALA A 255 -13.03 -19.86 7.72
CA ALA A 255 -12.71 -18.93 8.80
C ALA A 255 -11.21 -18.64 8.86
N GLY A 256 -10.84 -17.37 9.03
CA GLY A 256 -9.46 -16.91 8.99
C GLY A 256 -8.98 -16.45 7.61
N SER A 257 -9.77 -16.63 6.55
CA SER A 257 -9.37 -16.29 5.18
C SER A 257 -9.15 -14.79 4.96
N VAL A 258 -9.98 -13.93 5.55
CA VAL A 258 -9.81 -12.46 5.45
C VAL A 258 -8.52 -12.02 6.15
N THR A 259 -8.25 -12.59 7.32
CA THR A 259 -7.05 -12.32 8.10
C THR A 259 -5.79 -12.82 7.39
N ALA A 260 -5.84 -14.03 6.82
CA ALA A 260 -4.77 -14.61 6.05
C ALA A 260 -4.45 -13.80 4.77
N LEU A 261 -5.48 -13.33 4.06
CA LEU A 261 -5.33 -12.40 2.92
C LEU A 261 -4.60 -11.12 3.36
N GLN A 262 -4.97 -10.54 4.50
CA GLN A 262 -4.34 -9.34 5.00
C GLN A 262 -2.87 -9.53 5.35
N TYR A 263 -2.48 -10.64 6.00
CA TYR A 263 -1.08 -10.94 6.30
C TYR A 263 -0.26 -11.16 5.02
N SER A 264 -0.84 -11.83 4.04
CA SER A 264 -0.19 -12.03 2.73
C SER A 264 -0.02 -10.71 1.98
N ALA A 265 -1.01 -9.82 2.04
CA ALA A 265 -0.91 -8.48 1.48
C ALA A 265 0.21 -7.65 2.13
N VAL A 266 0.46 -7.80 3.44
CA VAL A 266 1.59 -7.14 4.12
C VAL A 266 2.93 -7.57 3.53
N LEU A 267 3.13 -8.88 3.31
CA LEU A 267 4.35 -9.41 2.67
C LEU A 267 4.49 -8.92 1.22
N SER A 268 3.40 -8.96 0.45
CA SER A 268 3.37 -8.45 -0.93
C SER A 268 3.70 -6.95 -1.00
N ASN A 269 3.17 -6.15 -0.08
CA ASN A 269 3.41 -4.71 -0.02
C ASN A 269 4.85 -4.36 0.33
N LEU A 270 5.60 -5.21 1.04
CA LEU A 270 7.04 -5.01 1.24
C LEU A 270 7.77 -5.03 -0.10
N VAL A 271 7.53 -6.04 -0.94
CA VAL A 271 8.13 -6.12 -2.29
C VAL A 271 7.69 -4.94 -3.15
N GLY A 272 6.39 -4.61 -3.15
CA GLY A 272 5.84 -3.46 -3.87
C GLY A 272 6.51 -2.14 -3.49
N THR A 273 6.81 -1.93 -2.21
CA THR A 273 7.49 -0.73 -1.73
C THR A 273 8.88 -0.55 -2.37
N PHE A 274 9.65 -1.63 -2.53
CA PHE A 274 10.94 -1.57 -3.24
C PHE A 274 10.75 -1.19 -4.71
N ILE A 275 9.79 -1.80 -5.42
CA ILE A 275 9.51 -1.50 -6.83
C ILE A 275 9.14 -0.02 -7.00
N VAL A 276 8.24 0.49 -6.16
CA VAL A 276 7.80 1.90 -6.18
C VAL A 276 8.96 2.85 -5.87
N SER A 277 9.81 2.51 -4.91
CA SER A 277 10.97 3.34 -4.53
C SER A 277 11.97 3.47 -5.67
N PHE A 278 12.36 2.35 -6.31
CA PHE A 278 13.23 2.35 -7.49
C PHE A 278 12.63 3.16 -8.64
N SER A 279 11.34 2.93 -8.91
CA SER A 279 10.63 3.64 -9.97
C SER A 279 10.55 5.15 -9.72
N SER A 280 10.47 5.58 -8.45
CA SER A 280 10.45 7.00 -8.06
C SER A 280 11.79 7.69 -8.34
N ILE A 281 12.90 7.01 -8.03
CA ILE A 281 14.24 7.52 -8.36
C ILE A 281 14.38 7.67 -9.87
N LEU A 282 14.04 6.64 -10.63
CA LEU A 282 14.13 6.64 -12.09
C LEU A 282 13.25 7.70 -12.74
N PHE A 283 12.08 7.98 -12.17
CA PHE A 283 11.17 9.02 -12.64
C PHE A 283 11.84 10.38 -12.73
N THR A 284 12.62 10.77 -11.73
CA THR A 284 13.36 12.05 -11.74
C THR A 284 14.34 12.15 -12.91
N TYR A 285 15.08 11.06 -13.17
CA TYR A 285 16.04 11.04 -14.30
C TYR A 285 15.34 11.02 -15.66
N ILE A 286 14.25 10.27 -15.79
CA ILE A 286 13.42 10.22 -17.01
C ILE A 286 12.86 11.60 -17.31
N THR A 287 12.23 12.26 -16.33
CA THR A 287 11.62 13.59 -16.48
C THR A 287 12.65 14.65 -16.84
N THR A 288 13.86 14.59 -16.26
CA THR A 288 14.95 15.50 -16.60
C THR A 288 15.37 15.36 -18.06
N ARG A 289 15.47 14.14 -18.60
CA ARG A 289 15.80 13.92 -20.03
C ARG A 289 14.70 14.42 -20.95
N ILE A 290 13.43 14.14 -20.60
CA ILE A 290 12.27 14.65 -21.34
C ILE A 290 12.29 16.18 -21.37
N ALA A 291 12.53 16.84 -20.24
CA ALA A 291 12.59 18.30 -20.14
C ALA A 291 13.73 18.92 -20.96
N ARG A 292 14.84 18.18 -21.17
CA ARG A 292 15.96 18.60 -22.03
C ARG A 292 15.76 18.27 -23.52
N GLY A 293 14.62 17.70 -23.91
CA GLY A 293 14.35 17.27 -25.28
C GLY A 293 15.03 15.96 -25.69
N ASP A 294 15.77 15.29 -24.79
CA ASP A 294 16.47 14.03 -25.07
C ASP A 294 15.47 12.84 -25.08
N GLN A 295 14.67 12.76 -26.11
CA GLN A 295 13.63 11.75 -26.29
C GLN A 295 14.22 10.33 -26.39
N GLN A 296 15.31 10.19 -27.15
CA GLN A 296 16.02 8.91 -27.32
C GLN A 296 16.63 8.43 -26.00
N GLY A 297 17.26 9.33 -25.25
CA GLY A 297 17.84 9.05 -23.95
C GLY A 297 16.78 8.65 -22.91
N ALA A 298 15.63 9.33 -22.90
CA ALA A 298 14.50 8.99 -22.02
C ALA A 298 13.94 7.58 -22.34
N ALA A 299 13.74 7.25 -23.63
CA ALA A 299 13.28 5.93 -24.05
C ALA A 299 14.30 4.82 -23.69
N ASN A 300 15.59 5.06 -23.95
CA ASN A 300 16.64 4.10 -23.61
C ASN A 300 16.73 3.88 -22.10
N LEU A 301 16.60 4.95 -21.30
CA LEU A 301 16.66 4.87 -19.84
C LEU A 301 15.52 4.01 -19.28
N VAL A 302 14.27 4.25 -19.70
CA VAL A 302 13.11 3.47 -19.18
C VAL A 302 13.19 1.99 -19.59
N LEU A 303 13.64 1.69 -20.83
CA LEU A 303 13.78 0.31 -21.31
C LEU A 303 14.91 -0.45 -20.58
N ARG A 304 16.04 0.21 -20.32
CA ARG A 304 17.14 -0.39 -19.54
C ARG A 304 16.71 -0.60 -18.09
N ALA A 305 16.05 0.39 -17.49
CA ALA A 305 15.51 0.27 -16.14
C ALA A 305 14.50 -0.87 -16.03
N ALA A 306 13.59 -0.99 -17.00
CA ALA A 306 12.65 -2.11 -17.06
C ALA A 306 13.37 -3.46 -17.15
N GLY A 307 14.40 -3.57 -18.02
CA GLY A 307 15.19 -4.80 -18.15
C GLY A 307 15.93 -5.16 -16.87
N LEU A 308 16.56 -4.18 -16.21
CA LEU A 308 17.28 -4.41 -14.95
C LEU A 308 16.32 -4.81 -13.82
N MET A 309 15.20 -4.10 -13.67
CA MET A 309 14.21 -4.42 -12.62
C MET A 309 13.54 -5.76 -12.88
N LEU A 310 13.18 -6.10 -14.13
CA LEU A 310 12.65 -7.43 -14.46
C LEU A 310 13.65 -8.53 -14.10
N LEU A 311 14.96 -8.31 -14.38
CA LEU A 311 16.01 -9.24 -14.00
C LEU A 311 16.08 -9.44 -12.49
N LEU A 312 15.95 -8.35 -11.70
CA LEU A 312 16.01 -8.41 -10.23
C LEU A 312 14.74 -9.01 -9.60
N PHE A 313 13.55 -8.66 -10.08
CA PHE A 313 12.28 -9.06 -9.46
C PHE A 313 11.73 -10.40 -9.97
N ARG A 314 12.24 -10.92 -11.10
CA ARG A 314 11.81 -12.24 -11.58
C ARG A 314 12.14 -13.39 -10.62
N PRO A 315 13.38 -13.54 -10.08
CA PRO A 315 13.64 -14.56 -9.08
C PRO A 315 12.82 -14.35 -7.81
N VAL A 316 12.54 -13.09 -7.41
CA VAL A 316 11.67 -12.79 -6.27
C VAL A 316 10.26 -13.33 -6.52
N SER A 317 9.69 -13.13 -7.72
CA SER A 317 8.39 -13.72 -8.10
C SER A 317 8.42 -15.25 -7.96
N ILE A 318 9.41 -15.91 -8.56
CA ILE A 318 9.51 -17.37 -8.58
C ILE A 318 9.67 -17.92 -7.15
N MET A 319 10.56 -17.32 -6.35
CA MET A 319 10.76 -17.72 -4.96
C MET A 319 9.51 -17.51 -4.11
N THR A 320 8.82 -16.39 -4.28
CA THR A 320 7.58 -16.14 -3.54
C THR A 320 6.51 -17.18 -3.87
N VAL A 321 6.38 -17.59 -5.12
CA VAL A 321 5.42 -18.63 -5.51
C VAL A 321 5.81 -19.99 -4.96
N LEU A 322 7.08 -20.38 -5.04
CA LEU A 322 7.53 -21.72 -4.64
C LEU A 322 7.73 -21.88 -3.13
N CYS A 323 8.20 -20.83 -2.46
CA CYS A 323 8.50 -20.85 -1.03
C CYS A 323 7.44 -20.11 -0.19
N ALA A 324 6.21 -19.89 -0.74
CA ALA A 324 5.18 -19.12 -0.06
C ALA A 324 4.90 -19.63 1.36
N GLU A 325 4.82 -20.96 1.54
CA GLU A 325 4.58 -21.59 2.83
C GLU A 325 5.73 -21.34 3.82
N ASP A 326 6.98 -21.47 3.36
CA ASP A 326 8.15 -21.19 4.20
C ASP A 326 8.21 -19.71 4.57
N ILE A 327 7.94 -18.80 3.62
CA ILE A 327 7.93 -17.35 3.85
C ILE A 327 6.88 -17.00 4.90
N VAL A 328 5.66 -17.52 4.77
CA VAL A 328 4.56 -17.25 5.71
C VAL A 328 4.87 -17.89 7.08
N THR A 329 5.40 -19.11 7.10
CA THR A 329 5.77 -19.80 8.34
C THR A 329 6.85 -19.04 9.10
N VAL A 330 7.89 -18.60 8.42
CA VAL A 330 8.98 -17.80 9.02
C VAL A 330 8.46 -16.44 9.51
N ALA A 331 7.57 -15.79 8.73
CA ALA A 331 7.03 -14.50 9.11
C ALA A 331 6.01 -14.59 10.25
N PHE A 332 5.06 -15.50 10.17
CA PHE A 332 3.87 -15.53 11.01
C PHE A 332 3.61 -16.84 11.74
N GLY A 333 4.18 -17.98 11.32
CA GLY A 333 3.91 -19.33 11.81
C GLY A 333 4.36 -19.58 13.25
N ARG A 334 3.75 -18.84 14.21
CA ARG A 334 4.03 -18.95 15.64
C ARG A 334 2.78 -18.72 16.47
N GLY A 335 2.76 -19.28 17.68
CA GLY A 335 1.66 -19.08 18.64
C GLY A 335 0.32 -19.53 18.06
N ALA A 336 -0.65 -18.62 18.00
CA ALA A 336 -1.99 -18.91 17.51
C ALA A 336 -2.11 -19.04 15.98
N PHE A 337 -1.06 -18.66 15.21
CA PHE A 337 -1.07 -18.78 13.74
C PHE A 337 -0.60 -20.19 13.33
N GLY A 338 -1.54 -21.13 13.34
CA GLY A 338 -1.29 -22.55 13.08
C GLY A 338 -1.12 -22.90 11.60
N ALA A 339 -0.99 -24.21 11.32
CA ALA A 339 -0.72 -24.73 9.97
C ALA A 339 -1.81 -24.36 8.95
N ASP A 340 -3.10 -24.38 9.33
CA ASP A 340 -4.19 -23.99 8.43
C ASP A 340 -4.12 -22.51 8.05
N SER A 341 -3.83 -21.63 9.02
CA SER A 341 -3.63 -20.20 8.77
C SER A 341 -2.44 -19.97 7.84
N VAL A 342 -1.36 -20.73 8.02
CA VAL A 342 -0.18 -20.68 7.13
C VAL A 342 -0.56 -21.12 5.72
N ARG A 343 -1.30 -22.22 5.55
CA ARG A 343 -1.74 -22.74 4.26
C ARG A 343 -2.58 -21.72 3.49
N ILE A 344 -3.56 -21.10 4.14
CA ILE A 344 -4.43 -20.10 3.52
C ILE A 344 -3.62 -18.86 3.12
N ALA A 345 -2.78 -18.35 4.04
CA ALA A 345 -1.97 -17.17 3.77
C ALA A 345 -0.89 -17.43 2.70
N ALA A 346 -0.30 -18.63 2.67
CA ALA A 346 0.65 -19.04 1.64
C ALA A 346 -0.02 -19.06 0.25
N SER A 347 -1.24 -19.62 0.15
CA SER A 347 -1.99 -19.64 -1.11
C SER A 347 -2.26 -18.22 -1.63
N ALA A 348 -2.62 -17.29 -0.74
CA ALA A 348 -2.78 -15.87 -1.08
C ALA A 348 -1.45 -15.24 -1.56
N LEU A 349 -0.35 -15.53 -0.86
CA LEU A 349 0.97 -15.00 -1.21
C LEU A 349 1.48 -15.54 -2.55
N MET A 350 1.19 -16.82 -2.87
CA MET A 350 1.49 -17.41 -4.19
C MET A 350 0.82 -16.60 -5.30
N GLY A 351 -0.46 -16.28 -5.15
CA GLY A 351 -1.19 -15.48 -6.13
C GLY A 351 -0.57 -14.10 -6.35
N TYR A 352 -0.23 -13.37 -5.28
CA TYR A 352 0.48 -12.08 -5.37
C TYR A 352 1.88 -12.19 -5.99
N GLY A 353 2.61 -13.26 -5.68
CA GLY A 353 3.98 -13.48 -6.17
C GLY A 353 4.11 -13.44 -7.69
N VAL A 354 3.06 -13.85 -8.41
CA VAL A 354 3.03 -13.81 -9.89
C VAL A 354 3.17 -12.38 -10.42
N SER A 355 2.67 -11.38 -9.70
CA SER A 355 2.64 -9.98 -10.16
C SER A 355 3.95 -9.21 -9.98
N PHE A 356 4.90 -9.62 -9.14
CA PHE A 356 6.03 -8.76 -8.74
C PHE A 356 6.91 -8.33 -9.91
N ALA A 357 7.25 -9.24 -10.81
CA ALA A 357 8.01 -8.87 -12.00
C ALA A 357 7.17 -8.00 -12.98
N PRO A 358 5.92 -8.34 -13.33
CA PRO A 358 5.06 -7.48 -14.15
C PRO A 358 4.74 -6.11 -13.54
N MET A 359 4.66 -5.99 -12.21
CA MET A 359 4.42 -4.74 -11.50
C MET A 359 5.48 -3.68 -11.82
N VAL A 360 6.71 -4.10 -12.11
CA VAL A 360 7.77 -3.22 -12.59
C VAL A 360 7.35 -2.45 -13.85
N LEU A 361 6.76 -3.16 -14.82
CA LEU A 361 6.32 -2.54 -16.08
C LEU A 361 5.20 -1.53 -15.81
N ARG A 362 4.23 -1.90 -14.97
CA ARG A 362 3.13 -1.00 -14.58
C ARG A 362 3.67 0.30 -13.99
N GLU A 363 4.57 0.21 -13.01
CA GLU A 363 5.11 1.37 -12.30
C GLU A 363 5.99 2.26 -13.19
N LEU A 364 6.91 1.66 -13.96
CA LEU A 364 7.84 2.43 -14.79
C LEU A 364 7.13 3.14 -15.95
N PHE A 365 6.23 2.45 -16.66
CA PHE A 365 5.56 3.05 -17.81
C PHE A 365 4.48 4.06 -17.40
N SER A 366 3.82 3.90 -16.24
CA SER A 366 2.96 4.95 -15.69
C SER A 366 3.76 6.22 -15.41
N ARG A 367 4.92 6.10 -14.74
CA ARG A 367 5.78 7.24 -14.43
C ARG A 367 6.39 7.87 -15.69
N PHE A 368 6.70 7.07 -16.69
CA PHE A 368 7.15 7.59 -18.00
C PHE A 368 6.10 8.49 -18.62
N GLN A 369 4.83 8.09 -18.63
CA GLN A 369 3.72 8.90 -19.13
C GLN A 369 3.49 10.16 -18.26
N TYR A 370 3.61 10.08 -16.94
CA TYR A 370 3.59 11.26 -16.06
C TYR A 370 4.69 12.26 -16.39
N GLY A 371 5.87 11.81 -16.83
CA GLY A 371 6.95 12.67 -17.31
C GLY A 371 6.55 13.50 -18.53
N TYR A 372 5.65 13.00 -19.37
CA TYR A 372 5.01 13.72 -20.48
C TYR A 372 3.77 14.51 -20.07
N LYS A 373 3.51 14.66 -18.77
CA LYS A 373 2.32 15.33 -18.20
C LYS A 373 0.98 14.64 -18.55
N ASP A 374 1.03 13.37 -18.97
CA ASP A 374 -0.16 12.56 -19.19
C ASP A 374 -0.45 11.71 -17.93
N SER A 375 -1.36 12.18 -17.12
CA SER A 375 -1.91 11.44 -15.99
C SER A 375 -3.21 10.68 -16.34
N ARG A 376 -3.87 11.08 -17.44
CA ARG A 376 -5.17 10.53 -17.84
C ARG A 376 -5.05 9.09 -18.35
N THR A 377 -4.08 8.82 -19.22
CA THR A 377 -3.91 7.49 -19.80
C THR A 377 -3.57 6.41 -18.76
N PRO A 378 -2.58 6.60 -17.86
CA PRO A 378 -2.34 5.64 -16.77
C PRO A 378 -3.54 5.46 -15.82
N MET A 379 -4.31 6.53 -15.57
CA MET A 379 -5.52 6.45 -14.75
C MET A 379 -6.58 5.56 -15.41
N ILE A 380 -6.85 5.74 -16.71
CA ILE A 380 -7.80 4.91 -17.47
C ILE A 380 -7.35 3.44 -17.46
N ASN A 381 -6.07 3.18 -17.74
CA ASN A 381 -5.52 1.82 -17.74
C ASN A 381 -5.62 1.18 -16.33
N SER A 382 -5.39 1.94 -15.27
CA SER A 382 -5.52 1.46 -13.90
C SER A 382 -6.98 1.17 -13.53
N THR A 383 -7.92 2.02 -13.94
CA THR A 383 -9.36 1.80 -13.74
C THR A 383 -9.83 0.55 -14.48
N ALA A 384 -9.43 0.37 -15.75
CA ALA A 384 -9.72 -0.84 -16.50
C ALA A 384 -9.11 -2.09 -15.84
N GLY A 385 -7.89 -1.97 -15.29
CA GLY A 385 -7.25 -3.02 -14.50
C GLY A 385 -8.06 -3.38 -13.24
N ILE A 386 -8.57 -2.39 -12.50
CA ILE A 386 -9.41 -2.61 -11.32
C ILE A 386 -10.70 -3.36 -11.70
N LEU A 387 -11.38 -2.94 -12.74
CA LEU A 387 -12.60 -3.60 -13.22
C LEU A 387 -12.32 -5.04 -13.64
N LEU A 388 -11.21 -5.28 -14.33
CA LEU A 388 -10.77 -6.63 -14.71
C LEU A 388 -10.46 -7.47 -13.46
N ASN A 389 -9.79 -6.90 -12.45
CA ASN A 389 -9.52 -7.58 -11.19
C ASN A 389 -10.82 -8.02 -10.54
N ILE A 390 -11.80 -7.12 -10.35
CA ILE A 390 -13.09 -7.43 -9.74
C ILE A 390 -13.79 -8.56 -10.50
N ALA A 391 -13.86 -8.47 -11.83
CA ALA A 391 -14.50 -9.49 -12.65
C ALA A 391 -13.82 -10.87 -12.52
N LEU A 392 -12.48 -10.89 -12.55
CA LEU A 392 -11.71 -12.12 -12.39
C LEU A 392 -11.78 -12.65 -10.95
N SER A 393 -11.77 -11.80 -9.93
CA SER A 393 -11.91 -12.21 -8.53
C SER A 393 -13.26 -12.90 -8.29
N ILE A 394 -14.35 -12.35 -8.84
CA ILE A 394 -15.68 -12.96 -8.78
C ILE A 394 -15.70 -14.33 -9.49
N ALA A 395 -15.04 -14.44 -10.64
CA ALA A 395 -15.03 -15.69 -11.42
C ALA A 395 -14.12 -16.76 -10.79
N LEU A 396 -12.96 -16.37 -10.24
CA LEU A 396 -11.94 -17.32 -9.76
C LEU A 396 -12.08 -17.69 -8.29
N CYS A 397 -12.66 -16.82 -7.45
CA CYS A 397 -12.83 -17.08 -6.02
C CYS A 397 -13.60 -18.37 -5.71
N PRO A 398 -14.71 -18.70 -6.36
CA PRO A 398 -15.45 -19.95 -6.09
C PRO A 398 -14.64 -21.22 -6.38
N HIS A 399 -13.68 -21.17 -7.32
CA HIS A 399 -12.91 -22.34 -7.76
C HIS A 399 -11.56 -22.47 -7.06
N PHE A 400 -10.91 -21.34 -6.76
CA PHE A 400 -9.54 -21.32 -6.26
C PHE A 400 -9.42 -20.64 -4.88
N GLY A 401 -10.55 -20.24 -4.27
CA GLY A 401 -10.54 -19.58 -2.96
C GLY A 401 -9.69 -18.29 -2.95
N VAL A 402 -8.93 -18.10 -1.89
CA VAL A 402 -8.08 -16.91 -1.69
C VAL A 402 -7.02 -16.76 -2.79
N LEU A 403 -6.47 -17.90 -3.28
CA LEU A 403 -5.54 -17.90 -4.42
C LEU A 403 -6.17 -17.27 -5.66
N GLY A 404 -7.46 -17.58 -5.94
CA GLY A 404 -8.18 -17.02 -7.10
C GLY A 404 -8.24 -15.50 -7.07
N VAL A 405 -8.54 -14.91 -5.92
CA VAL A 405 -8.63 -13.45 -5.74
C VAL A 405 -7.26 -12.79 -5.92
N THR A 406 -6.22 -13.33 -5.31
CA THR A 406 -4.86 -12.75 -5.42
C THR A 406 -4.23 -12.98 -6.80
N PHE A 407 -4.57 -14.08 -7.47
CA PHE A 407 -4.17 -14.32 -8.84
C PHE A 407 -4.88 -13.37 -9.81
N ALA A 408 -6.17 -13.08 -9.61
CA ALA A 408 -6.91 -12.07 -10.36
C ALA A 408 -6.22 -10.70 -10.27
N SER A 409 -5.77 -10.31 -9.07
CA SER A 409 -4.99 -9.10 -8.85
C SER A 409 -3.69 -9.11 -9.67
N SER A 410 -3.01 -10.25 -9.75
CA SER A 410 -1.78 -10.41 -10.53
C SER A 410 -2.04 -10.30 -12.04
N VAL A 411 -3.08 -10.91 -12.55
CA VAL A 411 -3.47 -10.78 -13.97
C VAL A 411 -3.82 -9.34 -14.32
N SER A 412 -4.55 -8.64 -13.43
CA SER A 412 -4.85 -7.22 -13.59
C SER A 412 -3.59 -6.36 -13.68
N VAL A 413 -2.60 -6.60 -12.82
CA VAL A 413 -1.31 -5.91 -12.84
C VAL A 413 -0.55 -6.17 -14.15
N ILE A 414 -0.56 -7.40 -14.66
CA ILE A 414 0.05 -7.79 -15.95
C ILE A 414 -0.59 -7.00 -17.09
N VAL A 415 -1.92 -7.03 -17.17
CA VAL A 415 -2.67 -6.35 -18.23
C VAL A 415 -2.48 -4.83 -18.17
N CYS A 416 -2.58 -4.25 -16.98
CA CYS A 416 -2.34 -2.81 -16.77
C CYS A 416 -0.90 -2.41 -17.14
N GLY A 417 0.10 -3.23 -16.77
CA GLY A 417 1.49 -3.00 -17.14
C GLY A 417 1.73 -3.04 -18.65
N ALA A 418 1.13 -4.02 -19.33
CA ALA A 418 1.17 -4.13 -20.79
C ALA A 418 0.47 -2.92 -21.46
N ALA A 419 -0.72 -2.54 -20.98
CA ALA A 419 -1.45 -1.38 -21.48
C ALA A 419 -0.64 -0.10 -21.33
N ASN A 420 -0.02 0.13 -20.15
CA ASN A 420 0.84 1.28 -19.92
C ASN A 420 2.07 1.28 -20.82
N ALA A 421 2.69 0.13 -21.07
CA ALA A 421 3.82 0.01 -21.99
C ALA A 421 3.42 0.36 -23.43
N VAL A 422 2.30 -0.17 -23.91
CA VAL A 422 1.78 0.10 -25.26
C VAL A 422 1.40 1.56 -25.43
N THR A 423 0.65 2.14 -24.48
CA THR A 423 0.20 3.54 -24.56
C THR A 423 1.35 4.53 -24.40
N ALA A 424 2.42 4.19 -23.67
CA ALA A 424 3.61 5.02 -23.53
C ALA A 424 4.30 5.32 -24.88
N ARG A 425 4.17 4.43 -25.88
CA ARG A 425 4.69 4.67 -27.24
C ARG A 425 4.06 5.87 -27.94
N ARG A 426 2.84 6.27 -27.55
CA ARG A 426 2.16 7.44 -28.13
C ARG A 426 2.89 8.75 -27.84
N HIS A 427 3.64 8.79 -26.74
CA HIS A 427 4.39 9.97 -26.30
C HIS A 427 5.82 9.99 -26.83
N ASN A 428 6.36 8.83 -27.23
CA ASN A 428 7.76 8.75 -27.67
C ASN A 428 7.95 7.64 -28.71
N ALA A 429 8.15 8.02 -29.96
CA ALA A 429 8.35 7.09 -31.07
C ALA A 429 9.66 6.27 -30.96
N HIS A 430 10.64 6.75 -30.18
CA HIS A 430 11.89 6.01 -29.91
C HIS A 430 11.72 4.87 -28.91
N LEU A 431 10.56 4.74 -28.26
CA LEU A 431 10.25 3.65 -27.33
C LEU A 431 10.01 2.34 -28.10
N ARG A 432 11.11 1.65 -28.43
CA ARG A 432 11.10 0.38 -29.16
C ARG A 432 11.35 -0.77 -28.20
N PHE A 433 10.40 -1.69 -28.04
CA PHE A 433 10.51 -2.83 -27.12
C PHE A 433 11.45 -3.95 -27.59
N GLY A 434 11.92 -3.93 -28.83
CA GLY A 434 12.84 -4.95 -29.36
C GLY A 434 13.99 -5.31 -28.45
N PRO A 435 14.74 -4.34 -27.88
CA PRO A 435 15.81 -4.63 -26.92
C PRO A 435 15.35 -5.32 -25.64
N LEU A 436 14.14 -5.01 -25.15
CA LEU A 436 13.55 -5.65 -23.97
C LEU A 436 13.08 -7.08 -24.31
N LEU A 437 12.42 -7.25 -25.43
CA LEU A 437 11.94 -8.56 -25.90
C LEU A 437 13.10 -9.54 -26.16
N ARG A 438 14.24 -9.07 -26.67
CA ARG A 438 15.46 -9.87 -26.85
C ARG A 438 16.05 -10.39 -25.54
N GLN A 439 15.72 -9.80 -24.41
CA GLN A 439 16.16 -10.26 -23.08
C GLN A 439 15.27 -11.37 -22.54
N LEU A 440 14.01 -11.48 -23.02
CA LEU A 440 13.04 -12.43 -22.50
C LEU A 440 13.50 -13.90 -22.56
N PRO A 441 14.14 -14.41 -23.65
CA PRO A 441 14.60 -15.79 -23.67
C PRO A 441 15.61 -16.10 -22.57
N LEU A 442 16.58 -15.19 -22.34
CA LEU A 442 17.57 -15.39 -21.29
C LEU A 442 16.97 -15.25 -19.87
N LEU A 443 16.05 -14.30 -19.70
CA LEU A 443 15.27 -14.20 -18.46
C LEU A 443 14.39 -15.44 -18.24
N ALA A 444 13.82 -16.01 -19.29
CA ALA A 444 13.05 -17.25 -19.24
C ALA A 444 13.94 -18.45 -18.84
N ALA A 445 15.10 -18.60 -19.49
CA ALA A 445 16.07 -19.64 -19.15
C ALA A 445 16.56 -19.52 -17.72
N GLY A 446 16.94 -18.32 -17.25
CA GLY A 446 17.31 -18.07 -15.86
C GLY A 446 16.15 -18.40 -14.91
N GLY A 447 14.93 -17.98 -15.25
CA GLY A 447 13.73 -18.31 -14.47
C GLY A 447 13.46 -19.81 -14.38
N LEU A 448 13.65 -20.56 -15.46
CA LEU A 448 13.53 -22.01 -15.45
C LEU A 448 14.58 -22.67 -14.56
N VAL A 449 15.84 -22.25 -14.67
CA VAL A 449 16.93 -22.76 -13.81
C VAL A 449 16.62 -22.44 -12.34
N CYS A 450 16.20 -21.22 -12.03
CA CYS A 450 15.76 -20.83 -10.70
C CYS A 450 14.64 -21.73 -10.18
N TRP A 451 13.62 -22.00 -10.99
CA TRP A 451 12.49 -22.85 -10.65
C TRP A 451 12.93 -24.32 -10.41
N LEU A 452 13.76 -24.88 -11.28
CA LEU A 452 14.26 -26.25 -11.16
C LEU A 452 15.10 -26.42 -9.88
N ILE A 453 16.05 -25.52 -9.64
CA ILE A 453 16.90 -25.57 -8.43
C ILE A 453 16.02 -25.37 -7.19
N ALA A 454 15.08 -24.43 -7.18
CA ALA A 454 14.18 -24.22 -6.04
C ALA A 454 13.33 -25.46 -5.75
N ARG A 455 12.76 -26.10 -6.77
CA ARG A 455 12.00 -27.36 -6.60
C ARG A 455 12.88 -28.47 -6.05
N TRP A 456 14.10 -28.62 -6.58
CA TRP A 456 15.05 -29.61 -6.10
C TRP A 456 15.46 -29.37 -4.65
N THR A 457 15.81 -28.12 -4.28
CA THR A 457 16.21 -27.75 -2.92
C THR A 457 15.08 -27.92 -1.92
N LEU A 458 13.85 -27.54 -2.28
CA LEU A 458 12.67 -27.73 -1.42
C LEU A 458 12.42 -29.22 -1.09
N VAL A 459 12.65 -30.12 -2.06
CA VAL A 459 12.55 -31.56 -1.83
C VAL A 459 13.75 -32.07 -0.99
N TRP A 460 14.96 -31.67 -1.37
CA TRP A 460 16.19 -32.12 -0.68
C TRP A 460 16.26 -31.61 0.77
N MET A 461 15.85 -30.38 1.00
CA MET A 461 15.83 -29.79 2.34
C MET A 461 14.47 -29.95 3.05
N GLY A 462 13.62 -30.87 2.61
CA GLY A 462 12.24 -31.01 3.12
C GLY A 462 12.13 -31.21 4.63
N ALA A 463 13.11 -31.92 5.24
CA ALA A 463 13.19 -32.14 6.69
C ALA A 463 13.80 -30.94 7.48
N TRP A 464 14.31 -29.92 6.82
CA TRP A 464 14.97 -28.80 7.48
C TRP A 464 13.93 -27.80 8.02
N PRO A 465 14.27 -27.04 9.10
CA PRO A 465 13.43 -25.96 9.58
C PRO A 465 13.12 -24.95 8.48
N PRO A 466 11.90 -24.37 8.41
CA PRO A 466 11.45 -23.49 7.32
C PRO A 466 12.41 -22.33 7.01
N LEU A 467 13.03 -21.73 8.04
CA LEU A 467 13.98 -20.63 7.85
C LEU A 467 15.22 -21.09 7.05
N PHE A 468 15.81 -22.22 7.40
CA PHE A 468 17.02 -22.74 6.72
C PHE A 468 16.68 -23.27 5.33
N ARG A 469 15.52 -23.91 5.18
CA ARG A 469 14.99 -24.38 3.89
C ARG A 469 14.78 -23.20 2.94
N PHE A 470 14.12 -22.15 3.40
CA PHE A 470 13.93 -20.91 2.62
C PHE A 470 15.27 -20.25 2.28
N ALA A 471 16.15 -20.01 3.26
CA ALA A 471 17.44 -19.37 3.03
C ALA A 471 18.32 -20.16 2.06
N GLY A 472 18.42 -21.49 2.24
CA GLY A 472 19.16 -22.37 1.34
C GLY A 472 18.59 -22.36 -0.08
N THR A 473 17.27 -22.39 -0.22
CA THR A 473 16.61 -22.32 -1.53
C THR A 473 16.90 -20.98 -2.21
N VAL A 474 16.80 -19.86 -1.49
CA VAL A 474 17.10 -18.52 -2.04
C VAL A 474 18.57 -18.42 -2.49
N LEU A 475 19.51 -18.93 -1.69
CA LEU A 475 20.93 -18.88 -2.03
C LEU A 475 21.26 -19.73 -3.26
N LEU A 476 20.81 -20.97 -3.30
CA LEU A 476 21.11 -21.90 -4.39
C LEU A 476 20.38 -21.54 -5.69
N ALA A 477 19.08 -21.34 -5.61
CA ALA A 477 18.30 -21.05 -6.81
C ALA A 477 18.47 -19.60 -7.29
N GLY A 478 18.66 -18.64 -6.37
CA GLY A 478 19.05 -17.26 -6.70
C GLY A 478 20.44 -17.20 -7.32
N GLY A 479 21.42 -17.93 -6.74
CA GLY A 479 22.76 -18.06 -7.29
C GLY A 479 22.75 -18.64 -8.71
N GLY A 480 22.03 -19.76 -8.91
CA GLY A 480 21.86 -20.38 -10.23
C GLY A 480 21.20 -19.45 -11.25
N TYR A 481 20.18 -18.70 -10.84
CA TYR A 481 19.57 -17.67 -11.66
C TYR A 481 20.58 -16.60 -12.09
N PHE A 482 21.30 -16.00 -11.14
CA PHE A 482 22.24 -14.93 -11.43
C PHE A 482 23.45 -15.40 -12.25
N LEU A 483 23.86 -16.66 -12.12
CA LEU A 483 24.88 -17.24 -13.02
C LEU A 483 24.42 -17.24 -14.48
N VAL A 484 23.19 -17.69 -14.75
CA VAL A 484 22.63 -17.71 -16.12
C VAL A 484 22.44 -16.30 -16.68
N VAL A 485 21.93 -15.36 -15.89
CA VAL A 485 21.64 -14.00 -16.37
C VAL A 485 22.82 -13.03 -16.23
N SER A 486 23.96 -13.47 -15.69
CA SER A 486 25.17 -12.64 -15.48
C SER A 486 25.65 -11.91 -16.75
N PRO A 487 25.63 -12.50 -17.98
CA PRO A 487 26.03 -11.77 -19.18
C PRO A 487 25.11 -10.57 -19.47
N LEU A 488 23.82 -10.73 -19.19
CA LEU A 488 22.84 -9.65 -19.35
C LEU A 488 23.04 -8.56 -18.30
N LEU A 489 23.27 -8.95 -17.05
CA LEU A 489 23.52 -8.02 -15.95
C LEU A 489 24.76 -7.18 -16.23
N ILE A 490 25.88 -7.82 -16.62
CA ILE A 490 27.12 -7.14 -16.99
C ILE A 490 26.90 -6.19 -18.18
N ARG A 491 26.13 -6.62 -19.20
CA ARG A 491 25.81 -5.78 -20.36
C ARG A 491 24.98 -4.55 -19.98
N LEU A 492 24.01 -4.70 -19.05
CA LEU A 492 23.18 -3.59 -18.59
C LEU A 492 23.96 -2.59 -17.74
N LEU A 493 24.94 -3.05 -16.95
CA LEU A 493 25.77 -2.21 -16.07
C LEU A 493 26.94 -1.56 -16.80
N ARG A 494 27.60 -2.22 -17.77
CA ARG A 494 28.85 -1.75 -18.45
C ARG A 494 28.64 -0.66 -19.50
N LYS A 495 27.44 -0.39 -20.02
CA LYS A 495 27.26 0.69 -20.99
C LYS A 495 27.51 2.05 -20.34
N LYS A 496 28.42 2.86 -20.91
CA LYS A 496 28.84 4.21 -20.45
C LYS A 496 27.69 5.21 -20.18
N ASP A 497 26.51 4.93 -20.69
CA ASP A 497 25.25 5.67 -20.41
C ASP A 497 24.37 4.96 -19.38
N GLY A 498 24.92 4.32 -18.37
CA GLY A 498 24.19 3.68 -17.30
C GLY A 498 23.25 4.67 -16.59
N PRO A 499 22.12 4.23 -16.00
CA PRO A 499 21.16 5.11 -15.32
C PRO A 499 21.78 5.88 -14.16
N PHE A 500 22.96 5.48 -13.70
CA PHE A 500 23.65 6.03 -12.52
C PHE A 500 24.93 6.82 -12.84
N VAL A 501 25.36 6.93 -14.12
CA VAL A 501 26.52 7.72 -14.48
C VAL A 501 26.07 9.14 -14.81
N TYR A 502 26.06 10.02 -13.81
CA TYR A 502 25.88 11.45 -13.97
C TYR A 502 27.25 12.13 -13.99
N HIS A 503 27.65 12.71 -15.13
CA HIS A 503 28.66 13.74 -15.11
C HIS A 503 28.00 15.04 -14.62
N TRP A 504 28.22 15.39 -13.37
CA TRP A 504 27.97 16.73 -12.86
C TRP A 504 28.95 17.67 -13.57
N LYS A 505 28.50 18.40 -14.56
CA LYS A 505 29.15 19.64 -15.02
C LYS A 505 28.32 20.82 -14.58
#